data_7c427450132b0ba690c2748f894455a5
#
_entry.id   7c427450132b0ba690c2748f894455a5
#
_cell.length_a   1.000
_cell.length_b   1.000
_cell.length_c   1.000
_cell.angle_alpha   90.00
_cell.angle_beta   90.00
_cell.angle_gamma   90.00
#
_symmetry.space_group_name_H-M   'P 1'
#
loop_
_entity.id
_entity.type
_entity.pdbx_description
1 polymer ?
#
loop_
_entity_poly.entity_id
_entity_poly.type
_entity_poly.pdbx_seq_one_letter_code
_entity_poly.pdbx_strand_id
1 'polypeptide(L)'
;MWLPKKIKLNNFISHKNSEFVFKQNATTMIQGINLDDDSQESNGSGKSAVIEATIFAITGDSFRKVRAIELISNNESETNLEIELYNTVSSQTLLIKRNIKRRGGSEVKVFINGNEVVQSSVNEYNKYILDLLDISKEDLMNYFVVSKEKYQSFLLSTDSKKKEIISRFSNSNLIDGVDKIIEKDVKEYDDAISELNNLTSKIDGQVEVYNEQINNQQNKTEFENNKKQQIDKISVQIDALLKENNINDISINKKEKALESAKKAEQEISTEDFDKKLKNVEEREDELIKLGNEIKSTVQSYEDTISEINKNLAGSVECPKCKHEFITTDPDFDVVEFRNLLPELENSLFEEKNKLENSRSEYKTIDTQKKEIKKQIQELKDKKHELKLSVKTLENEILNLEKNNQNNLSTVNRLEKQILSIQELTFKSDAKDVKDKIKNLLNEKEQILEQISELEVLKSQLVEWVYNFKKFKTHLTNKSIRSIEAFTNLYLTKIKTNLNVKLDGYKLLADGKTIRENITVEIMRNGLIEGPIEKFSGGEKVRIDICNILALQKLINLNSKSGGLDLLLLDEIIESVDSAGVNEILKQLNSINQTIAIITHANNVRNYENIKL
;
A
#
# COMPACT_ATOMS: atom_id res chain seq x y z
N MET A 1 25.58 -11.55 2.51
CA MET A 1 24.60 -11.30 1.43
C MET A 1 24.62 -12.47 0.46
N TRP A 2 23.47 -12.97 0.07
CA TRP A 2 23.34 -14.05 -0.90
C TRP A 2 23.44 -13.54 -2.32
N LEU A 3 24.32 -14.12 -3.12
CA LEU A 3 24.57 -13.80 -4.53
C LEU A 3 24.11 -14.99 -5.39
N PRO A 4 23.15 -14.83 -6.30
CA PRO A 4 22.84 -15.86 -7.27
C PRO A 4 24.04 -16.08 -8.18
N LYS A 5 24.42 -17.32 -8.43
CA LYS A 5 25.52 -17.68 -9.31
C LYS A 5 25.02 -18.09 -10.69
N LYS A 6 24.15 -19.08 -10.71
CA LYS A 6 23.58 -19.61 -11.95
C LYS A 6 22.26 -20.29 -11.70
N ILE A 7 21.46 -20.37 -12.76
CA ILE A 7 20.25 -21.18 -12.81
C ILE A 7 20.27 -22.09 -14.05
N LYS A 8 19.91 -23.35 -13.86
CA LYS A 8 19.73 -24.33 -14.93
C LYS A 8 18.27 -24.65 -15.10
N LEU A 9 17.83 -24.67 -16.34
CA LEU A 9 16.47 -24.99 -16.74
C LEU A 9 16.50 -26.20 -17.66
N ASN A 10 15.73 -27.21 -17.33
CA ASN A 10 15.55 -28.36 -18.19
C ASN A 10 14.04 -28.62 -18.38
N ASN A 11 13.55 -28.60 -19.61
CA ASN A 11 12.15 -28.73 -19.97
C ASN A 11 11.22 -27.73 -19.25
N PHE A 12 11.65 -26.48 -19.09
CA PHE A 12 10.91 -25.44 -18.39
C PHE A 12 10.35 -24.41 -19.39
N ILE A 13 9.03 -24.31 -19.47
CA ILE A 13 8.29 -23.45 -20.43
C ILE A 13 8.83 -23.66 -21.85
N SER A 14 9.57 -22.72 -22.43
CA SER A 14 10.18 -22.80 -23.78
C SER A 14 11.62 -23.35 -23.77
N HIS A 15 12.24 -23.53 -22.61
CA HIS A 15 13.63 -23.97 -22.49
C HIS A 15 13.74 -25.49 -22.36
N LYS A 16 14.34 -26.16 -23.36
CA LYS A 16 14.65 -27.59 -23.30
C LYS A 16 15.84 -27.88 -22.39
N ASN A 17 16.92 -27.14 -22.56
CA ASN A 17 18.12 -27.22 -21.70
C ASN A 17 18.88 -25.90 -21.81
N SER A 18 18.86 -25.11 -20.75
CA SER A 18 19.49 -23.80 -20.72
C SER A 18 20.16 -23.57 -19.36
N GLU A 19 21.29 -22.87 -19.38
CA GLU A 19 21.98 -22.41 -18.17
C GLU A 19 22.16 -20.90 -18.29
N PHE A 20 21.73 -20.17 -17.26
CA PHE A 20 21.93 -18.73 -17.15
C PHE A 20 22.84 -18.43 -15.97
N VAL A 21 23.95 -17.71 -16.23
CA VAL A 21 24.93 -17.30 -15.22
C VAL A 21 24.68 -15.84 -14.84
N PHE A 22 24.42 -15.59 -13.56
CA PHE A 22 24.24 -14.24 -13.04
C PHE A 22 25.61 -13.57 -12.88
N LYS A 23 25.83 -12.47 -13.61
CA LYS A 23 27.05 -11.67 -13.45
C LYS A 23 26.92 -10.78 -12.22
N GLN A 24 27.79 -10.98 -11.28
CA GLN A 24 27.78 -10.25 -10.02
C GLN A 24 28.27 -8.84 -10.20
N ASN A 25 27.66 -7.91 -9.46
CA ASN A 25 27.99 -6.49 -9.49
C ASN A 25 27.92 -5.88 -10.92
N ALA A 26 27.06 -6.42 -11.76
CA ALA A 26 26.92 -5.98 -13.15
C ALA A 26 25.46 -6.01 -13.59
N THR A 27 25.13 -5.15 -14.54
CA THR A 27 23.85 -5.17 -15.24
C THR A 27 23.97 -6.00 -16.50
N THR A 28 23.19 -7.07 -16.59
CA THR A 28 23.14 -7.98 -17.73
C THR A 28 21.84 -7.78 -18.48
N MET A 29 21.89 -7.67 -19.78
CA MET A 29 20.71 -7.62 -20.64
C MET A 29 20.40 -9.00 -21.20
N ILE A 30 19.19 -9.47 -21.00
CA ILE A 30 18.69 -10.73 -21.56
C ILE A 30 17.94 -10.39 -22.85
N GLN A 31 18.50 -10.82 -23.97
CA GLN A 31 17.88 -10.71 -25.29
C GLN A 31 17.56 -12.10 -25.81
N GLY A 32 16.42 -12.24 -26.44
CA GLY A 32 16.04 -13.47 -27.11
C GLY A 32 16.04 -13.30 -28.63
N ILE A 33 16.41 -14.34 -29.33
CA ILE A 33 16.21 -14.45 -30.77
C ILE A 33 15.13 -15.49 -31.00
N ASN A 34 14.04 -15.09 -31.67
CA ASN A 34 13.01 -16.03 -32.06
C ASN A 34 13.46 -16.75 -33.34
N LEU A 35 13.74 -18.03 -33.23
CA LEU A 35 14.16 -18.87 -34.38
C LEU A 35 12.97 -19.53 -35.10
N ASP A 36 11.76 -19.42 -34.54
CA ASP A 36 10.56 -20.08 -35.06
C ASP A 36 9.70 -19.15 -35.90
N ASP A 37 9.87 -17.82 -35.78
CA ASP A 37 9.06 -16.82 -36.49
C ASP A 37 9.90 -15.58 -36.82
N ASP A 38 10.28 -15.44 -38.08
CA ASP A 38 11.07 -14.30 -38.60
C ASP A 38 10.34 -12.96 -38.54
N SER A 39 9.01 -12.95 -38.36
CA SER A 39 8.22 -11.73 -38.19
C SER A 39 8.25 -11.17 -36.78
N GLN A 40 8.75 -11.91 -35.79
CA GLN A 40 8.85 -11.53 -34.39
C GLN A 40 10.28 -11.75 -33.86
N GLU A 41 11.19 -10.84 -34.14
CA GLU A 41 12.63 -10.98 -33.84
C GLU A 41 12.95 -11.38 -32.40
N SER A 42 12.13 -11.04 -31.41
CA SER A 42 12.42 -11.25 -29.99
C SER A 42 11.26 -11.79 -29.14
N ASN A 43 10.01 -11.71 -29.62
CA ASN A 43 8.85 -12.19 -28.88
C ASN A 43 8.78 -13.72 -28.91
N GLY A 44 8.38 -14.32 -27.78
CA GLY A 44 8.26 -15.79 -27.66
C GLY A 44 9.57 -16.53 -27.40
N SER A 45 10.74 -15.86 -27.41
CA SER A 45 12.06 -16.48 -27.24
C SER A 45 12.38 -17.00 -25.82
N GLY A 46 11.42 -16.93 -24.87
CA GLY A 46 11.61 -17.49 -23.53
C GLY A 46 12.30 -16.59 -22.51
N LYS A 47 12.58 -15.33 -22.80
CA LYS A 47 13.27 -14.40 -21.89
C LYS A 47 12.66 -14.37 -20.48
N SER A 48 11.36 -14.11 -20.38
CA SER A 48 10.65 -14.04 -19.11
C SER A 48 10.57 -15.38 -18.37
N ALA A 49 10.84 -16.51 -19.05
CA ALA A 49 10.91 -17.82 -18.42
C ALA A 49 12.12 -17.94 -17.47
N VAL A 50 13.21 -17.23 -17.69
CA VAL A 50 14.38 -17.19 -16.78
C VAL A 50 13.99 -16.53 -15.45
N ILE A 51 13.18 -15.46 -15.50
CA ILE A 51 12.66 -14.78 -14.31
C ILE A 51 11.69 -15.71 -13.56
N GLU A 52 10.75 -16.31 -14.29
CA GLU A 52 9.81 -17.29 -13.73
C GLU A 52 10.54 -18.42 -13.05
N ALA A 53 11.55 -19.00 -13.71
CA ALA A 53 12.36 -20.09 -13.16
C ALA A 53 13.10 -19.67 -11.87
N THR A 54 13.67 -18.46 -11.85
CA THR A 54 14.39 -17.96 -10.67
C THR A 54 13.47 -17.84 -9.47
N ILE A 55 12.28 -17.25 -9.66
CA ILE A 55 11.29 -17.12 -8.58
C ILE A 55 10.80 -18.48 -8.15
N PHE A 56 10.40 -19.32 -9.11
CA PHE A 56 9.89 -20.65 -8.80
C PHE A 56 10.93 -21.51 -8.09
N ALA A 57 12.19 -21.44 -8.49
CA ALA A 57 13.28 -22.16 -7.82
C ALA A 57 13.43 -21.75 -6.35
N ILE A 58 13.28 -20.48 -6.02
CA ILE A 58 13.40 -19.97 -4.65
C ILE A 58 12.12 -20.25 -3.84
N THR A 59 10.95 -19.89 -4.38
CA THR A 59 9.69 -19.84 -3.62
C THR A 59 8.85 -21.11 -3.73
N GLY A 60 8.98 -21.86 -4.82
CA GLY A 60 8.07 -22.93 -5.20
C GLY A 60 6.74 -22.49 -5.80
N ASP A 61 6.56 -21.18 -6.00
CA ASP A 61 5.34 -20.59 -6.57
C ASP A 61 5.62 -19.89 -7.88
N SER A 62 4.67 -20.01 -8.81
CA SER A 62 4.73 -19.33 -10.10
C SER A 62 4.51 -17.84 -9.95
N PHE A 63 5.38 -17.05 -10.55
CA PHE A 63 5.20 -15.60 -10.66
C PHE A 63 3.99 -15.26 -11.52
N ARG A 64 3.71 -16.05 -12.56
CA ARG A 64 2.54 -15.89 -13.45
C ARG A 64 1.23 -16.39 -12.86
N LYS A 65 1.27 -16.96 -11.64
CA LYS A 65 0.12 -17.55 -10.94
C LYS A 65 -0.53 -18.71 -11.72
N VAL A 66 0.25 -19.44 -12.50
CA VAL A 66 -0.15 -20.70 -13.14
C VAL A 66 0.19 -21.88 -12.27
N ARG A 67 -0.44 -23.04 -12.50
CA ARG A 67 -0.14 -24.26 -11.76
C ARG A 67 1.27 -24.74 -12.11
N ALA A 68 1.99 -25.34 -11.17
CA ALA A 68 3.35 -25.82 -11.38
C ALA A 68 3.50 -26.75 -12.60
N ILE A 69 2.49 -27.60 -12.87
CA ILE A 69 2.49 -28.49 -14.02
C ILE A 69 2.41 -27.75 -15.38
N GLU A 70 1.94 -26.52 -15.40
CA GLU A 70 1.86 -25.67 -16.60
C GLU A 70 3.22 -25.04 -16.95
N LEU A 71 4.19 -25.11 -16.03
CA LEU A 71 5.57 -24.67 -16.25
C LEU A 71 6.40 -25.74 -16.98
N ILE A 72 5.88 -26.96 -17.14
CA ILE A 72 6.56 -28.04 -17.87
C ILE A 72 6.40 -27.78 -19.36
N SER A 73 7.51 -27.85 -20.12
CA SER A 73 7.50 -27.69 -21.58
C SER A 73 6.47 -28.63 -22.25
N ASN A 74 5.91 -28.16 -23.36
CA ASN A 74 4.96 -28.96 -24.11
C ASN A 74 5.59 -30.30 -24.53
N ASN A 75 4.81 -31.38 -24.43
CA ASN A 75 5.19 -32.77 -24.75
C ASN A 75 6.22 -33.39 -23.78
N GLU A 76 6.65 -32.70 -22.73
CA GLU A 76 7.55 -33.25 -21.73
C GLU A 76 6.78 -33.76 -20.50
N SER A 77 7.34 -34.78 -19.83
CA SER A 77 6.74 -35.40 -18.66
C SER A 77 7.12 -34.74 -17.34
N GLU A 78 8.26 -34.06 -17.33
CA GLU A 78 8.82 -33.39 -16.14
C GLU A 78 9.70 -32.21 -16.52
N THR A 79 9.93 -31.34 -15.55
CA THR A 79 10.91 -30.25 -15.62
C THR A 79 11.82 -30.27 -14.41
N ASN A 80 13.08 -29.88 -14.62
CA ASN A 80 14.07 -29.75 -13.58
C ASN A 80 14.65 -28.33 -13.55
N LEU A 81 14.70 -27.76 -12.36
CA LEU A 81 15.32 -26.46 -12.10
C LEU A 81 16.41 -26.64 -11.05
N GLU A 82 17.56 -26.00 -11.27
CA GLU A 82 18.61 -25.90 -10.28
C GLU A 82 19.08 -24.45 -10.17
N ILE A 83 19.05 -23.88 -8.97
CA ILE A 83 19.63 -22.55 -8.69
C ILE A 83 20.72 -22.66 -7.64
N GLU A 84 21.84 -22.00 -7.91
CA GLU A 84 22.99 -21.92 -7.00
C GLU A 84 23.17 -20.49 -6.51
N LEU A 85 23.24 -20.30 -5.18
CA LEU A 85 23.51 -19.04 -4.52
C LEU A 85 24.72 -19.19 -3.60
N TYR A 86 25.47 -18.11 -3.42
CA TYR A 86 26.62 -18.03 -2.53
C TYR A 86 26.46 -16.90 -1.52
N ASN A 87 26.68 -17.15 -0.24
CA ASN A 87 26.64 -16.14 0.80
C ASN A 87 28.04 -15.57 1.07
N THR A 88 28.24 -14.29 0.84
CA THR A 88 29.56 -13.62 1.01
C THR A 88 29.96 -13.44 2.48
N VAL A 89 29.01 -13.49 3.43
CA VAL A 89 29.26 -13.30 4.86
C VAL A 89 29.61 -14.65 5.52
N SER A 90 28.79 -15.68 5.29
CA SER A 90 28.97 -17.00 5.88
C SER A 90 29.81 -17.95 5.02
N SER A 91 30.20 -17.54 3.81
CA SER A 91 30.92 -18.38 2.82
C SER A 91 30.20 -19.69 2.49
N GLN A 92 28.87 -19.69 2.57
CA GLN A 92 28.03 -20.85 2.31
C GLN A 92 27.54 -20.87 0.87
N THR A 93 27.51 -22.05 0.28
CA THR A 93 26.87 -22.30 -1.01
C THR A 93 25.53 -22.97 -0.78
N LEU A 94 24.47 -22.41 -1.33
CA LEU A 94 23.12 -22.96 -1.33
C LEU A 94 22.77 -23.43 -2.74
N LEU A 95 22.44 -24.72 -2.88
CA LEU A 95 21.96 -25.31 -4.12
C LEU A 95 20.54 -25.82 -3.91
N ILE A 96 19.60 -25.28 -4.68
CA ILE A 96 18.20 -25.69 -4.66
C ILE A 96 17.91 -26.42 -5.96
N LYS A 97 17.39 -27.64 -5.87
CA LYS A 97 16.93 -28.44 -7.01
C LYS A 97 15.44 -28.70 -6.90
N ARG A 98 14.69 -28.44 -7.96
CA ARG A 98 13.26 -28.73 -8.03
C ARG A 98 12.97 -29.60 -9.25
N ASN A 99 12.22 -30.67 -9.02
CA ASN A 99 11.66 -31.51 -10.07
C ASN A 99 10.14 -31.45 -9.99
N ILE A 100 9.48 -31.18 -11.11
CA ILE A 100 8.03 -31.15 -11.23
C ILE A 100 7.63 -32.17 -12.28
N LYS A 101 6.72 -33.07 -11.94
CA LYS A 101 6.21 -34.11 -12.84
C LYS A 101 4.75 -33.89 -13.17
N ARG A 102 4.34 -34.15 -14.42
CA ARG A 102 2.92 -34.11 -14.81
C ARG A 102 2.10 -35.15 -14.06
N ARG A 103 2.74 -36.28 -13.71
CA ARG A 103 2.17 -37.34 -12.86
C ARG A 103 3.18 -37.62 -11.75
N GLY A 104 2.81 -37.42 -10.48
CA GLY A 104 3.68 -37.72 -9.36
C GLY A 104 4.08 -36.56 -8.44
N GLY A 105 3.66 -35.33 -8.75
CA GLY A 105 3.86 -34.17 -7.87
C GLY A 105 5.20 -33.45 -8.06
N SER A 106 5.58 -32.65 -7.04
CA SER A 106 6.81 -31.86 -7.04
C SER A 106 7.76 -32.36 -5.97
N GLU A 107 9.05 -32.41 -6.29
CA GLU A 107 10.15 -32.78 -5.38
C GLU A 107 11.10 -31.59 -5.25
N VAL A 108 11.58 -31.35 -4.02
CA VAL A 108 12.57 -30.31 -3.71
C VAL A 108 13.72 -30.93 -2.95
N LYS A 109 14.94 -30.57 -3.34
CA LYS A 109 16.17 -30.91 -2.61
C LYS A 109 16.98 -29.65 -2.39
N VAL A 110 17.47 -29.48 -1.17
CA VAL A 110 18.27 -28.31 -0.78
C VAL A 110 19.62 -28.82 -0.25
N PHE A 111 20.70 -28.23 -0.70
CA PHE A 111 22.04 -28.53 -0.27
C PHE A 111 22.74 -27.27 0.24
N ILE A 112 23.38 -27.37 1.41
CA ILE A 112 24.26 -26.34 1.95
C ILE A 112 25.68 -26.88 2.01
N ASN A 113 26.60 -26.23 1.30
CA ASN A 113 28.00 -26.71 1.17
C ASN A 113 28.09 -28.17 0.73
N GLY A 114 27.19 -28.60 -0.14
CA GLY A 114 27.12 -29.98 -0.64
C GLY A 114 26.38 -30.97 0.27
N ASN A 115 26.04 -30.61 1.49
CA ASN A 115 25.27 -31.44 2.41
C ASN A 115 23.77 -31.24 2.21
N GLU A 116 23.04 -32.35 2.06
CA GLU A 116 21.60 -32.33 1.88
C GLU A 116 20.88 -31.91 3.18
N VAL A 117 19.99 -30.97 3.08
CA VAL A 117 19.07 -30.58 4.16
C VAL A 117 17.76 -31.31 3.96
N VAL A 118 17.27 -32.01 5.00
CA VAL A 118 16.04 -32.78 4.92
C VAL A 118 14.89 -32.02 5.63
N GLN A 119 13.78 -31.84 4.92
CA GLN A 119 12.55 -31.28 5.44
C GLN A 119 11.38 -32.26 5.25
N SER A 120 10.30 -32.09 6.02
CA SER A 120 9.17 -33.02 6.04
C SER A 120 8.26 -32.90 4.81
N SER A 121 8.23 -31.76 4.14
CA SER A 121 7.37 -31.49 3.00
C SER A 121 7.92 -30.37 2.10
N VAL A 122 7.37 -30.27 0.88
CA VAL A 122 7.70 -29.17 -0.06
C VAL A 122 7.46 -27.80 0.56
N ASN A 123 6.39 -27.64 1.34
CA ASN A 123 6.08 -26.38 2.00
C ASN A 123 7.12 -26.01 3.06
N GLU A 124 7.62 -26.99 3.82
CA GLU A 124 8.68 -26.79 4.80
C GLU A 124 10.01 -26.43 4.11
N TYR A 125 10.32 -27.02 2.96
CA TYR A 125 11.46 -26.59 2.15
C TYR A 125 11.31 -25.15 1.68
N ASN A 126 10.13 -24.76 1.17
CA ASN A 126 9.88 -23.39 0.70
C ASN A 126 10.08 -22.37 1.84
N LYS A 127 9.53 -22.66 3.01
CA LYS A 127 9.72 -21.84 4.21
C LYS A 127 11.19 -21.78 4.63
N TYR A 128 11.88 -22.93 4.70
CA TYR A 128 13.29 -23.01 5.06
C TYR A 128 14.19 -22.17 4.14
N ILE A 129 13.94 -22.22 2.81
CA ILE A 129 14.69 -21.43 1.83
C ILE A 129 14.51 -19.93 2.09
N LEU A 130 13.27 -19.47 2.26
CA LEU A 130 12.96 -18.06 2.52
C LEU A 130 13.53 -17.59 3.86
N ASP A 131 13.43 -18.42 4.91
CA ASP A 131 14.01 -18.13 6.23
C ASP A 131 15.55 -18.06 6.17
N LEU A 132 16.19 -18.93 5.37
CA LEU A 132 17.65 -18.91 5.17
C LEU A 132 18.11 -17.64 4.40
N LEU A 133 17.35 -17.22 3.40
CA LEU A 133 17.59 -15.97 2.67
C LEU A 133 17.20 -14.74 3.48
N ASP A 134 16.42 -14.94 4.54
CA ASP A 134 15.84 -13.91 5.40
C ASP A 134 15.09 -12.83 4.58
N ILE A 135 14.23 -13.33 3.69
CA ILE A 135 13.39 -12.51 2.82
C ILE A 135 12.00 -13.09 2.74
N SER A 136 10.98 -12.24 2.80
CA SER A 136 9.62 -12.70 2.58
C SER A 136 9.37 -12.99 1.09
N LYS A 137 8.47 -13.94 0.80
CA LYS A 137 8.03 -14.22 -0.57
C LYS A 137 7.44 -12.96 -1.22
N GLU A 138 6.69 -12.17 -0.46
CA GLU A 138 6.07 -10.94 -0.95
C GLU A 138 7.12 -9.89 -1.32
N ASP A 139 8.15 -9.71 -0.50
CA ASP A 139 9.24 -8.78 -0.79
C ASP A 139 10.06 -9.22 -2.00
N LEU A 140 10.32 -10.52 -2.13
CA LEU A 140 10.99 -11.08 -3.31
C LEU A 140 10.21 -10.76 -4.60
N MET A 141 8.89 -10.97 -4.59
CA MET A 141 8.05 -10.77 -5.77
C MET A 141 7.74 -9.31 -6.09
N ASN A 142 7.82 -8.40 -5.11
CA ASN A 142 7.48 -7.00 -5.31
C ASN A 142 8.70 -6.09 -5.54
N TYR A 143 9.87 -6.47 -4.98
CA TYR A 143 11.03 -5.59 -4.98
C TYR A 143 12.28 -6.19 -5.61
N PHE A 144 12.39 -7.51 -5.70
CA PHE A 144 13.55 -8.17 -6.32
C PHE A 144 13.25 -8.65 -7.74
N VAL A 145 11.96 -8.82 -8.04
CA VAL A 145 11.49 -9.16 -9.38
C VAL A 145 10.38 -8.22 -9.76
N VAL A 146 10.64 -7.38 -10.72
CA VAL A 146 9.76 -6.29 -11.13
C VAL A 146 9.38 -6.47 -12.59
N SER A 147 8.12 -6.74 -12.85
CA SER A 147 7.55 -6.91 -14.19
C SER A 147 6.51 -5.82 -14.45
N LYS A 148 6.49 -5.29 -15.66
CA LYS A 148 5.53 -4.26 -16.11
C LYS A 148 4.07 -4.59 -15.79
N GLU A 149 3.69 -5.86 -15.89
CA GLU A 149 2.31 -6.30 -15.66
C GLU A 149 1.90 -6.35 -14.17
N LYS A 150 2.87 -6.54 -13.26
CA LYS A 150 2.58 -6.83 -11.85
C LYS A 150 3.11 -5.80 -10.87
N TYR A 151 4.01 -4.97 -11.34
CA TYR A 151 4.62 -3.97 -10.47
C TYR A 151 3.61 -2.93 -10.02
N GLN A 152 3.52 -2.76 -8.72
CA GLN A 152 2.79 -1.67 -8.09
C GLN A 152 3.77 -0.74 -7.42
N SER A 153 3.95 0.44 -7.98
CA SER A 153 4.83 1.46 -7.42
C SER A 153 4.43 1.78 -5.97
N PHE A 154 5.38 1.71 -5.04
CA PHE A 154 5.17 2.16 -3.67
C PHE A 154 4.73 3.62 -3.63
N LEU A 155 5.34 4.47 -4.44
CA LEU A 155 5.07 5.90 -4.48
C LEU A 155 3.66 6.23 -4.99
N LEU A 156 3.14 5.44 -5.93
CA LEU A 156 1.79 5.56 -6.51
C LEU A 156 0.73 4.76 -5.74
N SER A 157 1.13 3.91 -4.80
CA SER A 157 0.20 3.08 -4.03
C SER A 157 -0.73 3.92 -3.15
N THR A 158 -1.87 3.35 -2.80
CA THR A 158 -2.79 3.96 -1.82
C THR A 158 -2.11 4.15 -0.47
N ASP A 159 -2.58 5.11 0.32
CA ASP A 159 -2.05 5.36 1.67
C ASP A 159 -2.08 4.11 2.56
N SER A 160 -3.14 3.30 2.47
CA SER A 160 -3.27 2.03 3.19
C SER A 160 -2.15 1.04 2.82
N LYS A 161 -1.83 0.92 1.52
CA LYS A 161 -0.77 0.01 1.06
C LYS A 161 0.62 0.53 1.44
N LYS A 162 0.85 1.84 1.37
CA LYS A 162 2.09 2.46 1.86
C LYS A 162 2.31 2.17 3.35
N LYS A 163 1.27 2.30 4.18
CA LYS A 163 1.30 1.99 5.62
C LYS A 163 1.66 0.53 5.88
N GLU A 164 1.03 -0.39 5.18
CA GLU A 164 1.32 -1.83 5.28
C GLU A 164 2.80 -2.12 5.00
N ILE A 165 3.33 -1.57 3.91
CA ILE A 165 4.74 -1.74 3.52
C ILE A 165 5.67 -1.15 4.58
N ILE A 166 5.43 0.09 5.01
CA ILE A 166 6.25 0.76 6.04
C ILE A 166 6.19 0.02 7.38
N SER A 167 5.00 -0.46 7.77
CA SER A 167 4.81 -1.21 9.02
C SER A 167 5.67 -2.48 9.06
N ARG A 168 5.79 -3.18 7.95
CA ARG A 168 6.69 -4.35 7.84
C ARG A 168 8.15 -3.97 8.02
N PHE A 169 8.61 -2.91 7.36
CA PHE A 169 10.00 -2.47 7.44
C PHE A 169 10.39 -1.85 8.78
N SER A 170 9.44 -1.23 9.47
CA SER A 170 9.66 -0.62 10.78
C SER A 170 9.46 -1.59 11.94
N ASN A 171 8.92 -2.80 11.70
CA ASN A 171 8.45 -3.73 12.72
C ASN A 171 7.42 -3.08 13.68
N SER A 172 6.74 -2.03 13.26
CA SER A 172 5.80 -1.29 14.08
C SER A 172 4.51 -2.06 14.42
N ASN A 173 4.21 -3.11 13.65
CA ASN A 173 3.12 -4.06 13.93
C ASN A 173 3.28 -4.82 15.25
N LEU A 174 4.52 -4.99 15.75
CA LEU A 174 4.77 -5.62 17.05
C LEU A 174 4.19 -4.76 18.20
N ILE A 175 4.17 -3.45 18.03
CA ILE A 175 3.64 -2.51 19.03
C ILE A 175 2.12 -2.60 19.12
N ASP A 176 1.41 -2.84 18.00
CA ASP A 176 -0.05 -2.95 17.99
C ASP A 176 -0.55 -4.14 18.83
N GLY A 177 0.25 -5.20 18.96
CA GLY A 177 -0.03 -6.32 19.86
C GLY A 177 0.14 -5.97 21.33
N VAL A 178 1.14 -5.16 21.67
CA VAL A 178 1.42 -4.71 23.02
C VAL A 178 0.35 -3.75 23.53
N ASP A 179 -0.11 -2.82 22.69
CA ASP A 179 -1.20 -1.89 23.04
C ASP A 179 -2.45 -2.63 23.53
N LYS A 180 -2.87 -3.70 22.84
CA LYS A 180 -4.03 -4.50 23.21
C LYS A 180 -3.88 -5.21 24.56
N ILE A 181 -2.66 -5.67 24.88
CA ILE A 181 -2.37 -6.32 26.15
C ILE A 181 -2.48 -5.29 27.29
N ILE A 182 -1.84 -4.13 27.12
CA ILE A 182 -1.86 -3.06 28.13
C ILE A 182 -3.29 -2.52 28.34
N GLU A 183 -4.08 -2.36 27.29
CA GLU A 183 -5.49 -1.94 27.40
C GLU A 183 -6.31 -2.90 28.26
N LYS A 184 -6.04 -4.21 28.16
CA LYS A 184 -6.69 -5.21 29.01
C LYS A 184 -6.26 -5.05 30.48
N ASP A 185 -4.95 -4.90 30.73
CA ASP A 185 -4.44 -4.73 32.10
C ASP A 185 -4.97 -3.44 32.75
N VAL A 186 -5.04 -2.33 32.00
CA VAL A 186 -5.64 -1.06 32.45
C VAL A 186 -7.10 -1.27 32.87
N LYS A 187 -7.87 -2.06 32.10
CA LYS A 187 -9.26 -2.36 32.45
C LYS A 187 -9.37 -3.18 33.73
N GLU A 188 -8.47 -4.14 33.97
CA GLU A 188 -8.46 -4.92 35.20
C GLU A 188 -8.22 -4.02 36.44
N TYR A 189 -7.31 -3.02 36.34
CA TYR A 189 -7.12 -2.03 37.40
C TYR A 189 -8.34 -1.11 37.58
N ASP A 190 -9.03 -0.71 36.49
CA ASP A 190 -10.25 0.10 36.59
C ASP A 190 -11.36 -0.65 37.33
N ASP A 191 -11.52 -1.93 37.04
CA ASP A 191 -12.52 -2.79 37.70
C ASP A 191 -12.19 -2.94 39.20
N ALA A 192 -10.92 -3.19 39.55
CA ALA A 192 -10.48 -3.29 40.96
C ALA A 192 -10.65 -1.99 41.73
N ILE A 193 -10.27 -0.84 41.16
CA ILE A 193 -10.47 0.50 41.77
C ILE A 193 -11.99 0.76 41.97
N SER A 194 -12.84 0.36 41.01
CA SER A 194 -14.28 0.52 41.14
C SER A 194 -14.85 -0.29 42.30
N GLU A 195 -14.37 -1.52 42.50
CA GLU A 195 -14.79 -2.36 43.64
C GLU A 195 -14.38 -1.74 44.96
N LEU A 196 -13.14 -1.25 45.08
CA LEU A 196 -12.66 -0.58 46.30
C LEU A 196 -13.41 0.72 46.57
N ASN A 197 -13.74 1.51 45.57
CA ASN A 197 -14.57 2.70 45.70
C ASN A 197 -16.01 2.37 46.18
N ASN A 198 -16.55 1.22 45.76
CA ASN A 198 -17.83 0.73 46.28
C ASN A 198 -17.76 0.43 47.80
N LEU A 199 -16.62 -0.14 48.27
CA LEU A 199 -16.39 -0.41 49.70
C LEU A 199 -16.22 0.89 50.50
N THR A 200 -15.49 1.88 50.02
CA THR A 200 -15.37 3.18 50.73
C THR A 200 -16.70 3.88 50.84
N SER A 201 -17.55 3.84 49.80
CA SER A 201 -18.91 4.41 49.81
C SER A 201 -19.81 3.73 50.82
N LYS A 202 -19.71 2.38 50.94
CA LYS A 202 -20.40 1.60 51.93
C LYS A 202 -20.03 2.07 53.36
N ILE A 203 -18.75 2.24 53.63
CA ILE A 203 -18.23 2.71 54.91
C ILE A 203 -18.75 4.11 55.19
N ASP A 204 -18.69 5.03 54.23
CA ASP A 204 -19.15 6.42 54.38
C ASP A 204 -20.64 6.48 54.81
N GLY A 205 -21.51 5.70 54.17
CA GLY A 205 -22.91 5.61 54.53
C GLY A 205 -23.11 5.11 55.99
N GLN A 206 -22.31 4.13 56.40
CA GLN A 206 -22.41 3.60 57.76
C GLN A 206 -21.95 4.62 58.80
N VAL A 207 -20.81 5.32 58.54
CA VAL A 207 -20.25 6.34 59.40
C VAL A 207 -21.21 7.52 59.55
N GLU A 208 -21.88 7.96 58.48
CA GLU A 208 -22.87 9.05 58.54
C GLU A 208 -24.03 8.74 59.48
N VAL A 209 -24.63 7.56 59.39
CA VAL A 209 -25.73 7.15 60.24
C VAL A 209 -25.30 7.02 61.71
N TYR A 210 -24.09 6.49 61.98
CA TYR A 210 -23.59 6.40 63.34
C TYR A 210 -23.25 7.78 63.96
N ASN A 211 -22.74 8.73 63.16
CA ASN A 211 -22.49 10.11 63.60
C ASN A 211 -23.79 10.83 63.98
N GLU A 212 -24.86 10.66 63.14
CA GLU A 212 -26.19 11.19 63.47
C GLU A 212 -26.74 10.60 64.79
N GLN A 213 -26.52 9.30 65.02
CA GLN A 213 -26.89 8.66 66.29
C GLN A 213 -26.17 9.30 67.50
N ILE A 214 -24.88 9.60 67.42
CA ILE A 214 -24.12 10.25 68.50
C ILE A 214 -24.60 11.68 68.74
N ASN A 215 -24.78 12.48 67.72
CA ASN A 215 -25.09 13.90 67.78
C ASN A 215 -26.48 14.17 68.43
N ASN A 216 -27.42 13.29 68.21
CA ASN A 216 -28.81 13.53 68.57
C ASN A 216 -29.25 12.83 69.88
N GLN A 217 -28.40 12.09 70.62
CA GLN A 217 -28.76 11.26 71.77
C GLN A 217 -30.04 10.40 71.54
N GLN A 218 -30.17 9.82 70.39
CA GLN A 218 -31.40 9.29 69.85
C GLN A 218 -31.88 8.04 70.55
N ASN A 219 -33.22 7.95 70.63
CA ASN A 219 -33.92 6.69 70.91
C ASN A 219 -34.03 5.83 69.61
N LYS A 220 -34.41 4.57 69.75
CA LYS A 220 -34.50 3.63 68.64
C LYS A 220 -35.37 4.14 67.46
N THR A 221 -36.42 4.90 67.76
CA THR A 221 -37.38 5.42 66.77
C THR A 221 -36.72 6.50 65.90
N GLU A 222 -35.92 7.40 66.49
CA GLU A 222 -35.19 8.45 65.74
C GLU A 222 -34.08 7.85 64.89
N PHE A 223 -33.36 6.82 65.38
CA PHE A 223 -32.39 6.08 64.61
C PHE A 223 -32.97 5.47 63.33
N GLU A 224 -34.12 4.78 63.44
CA GLU A 224 -34.83 4.18 62.28
C GLU A 224 -35.36 5.26 61.32
N ASN A 225 -35.83 6.42 61.82
CA ASN A 225 -36.25 7.53 60.98
C ASN A 225 -35.08 8.13 60.16
N ASN A 226 -33.94 8.37 60.83
CA ASN A 226 -32.72 8.89 60.14
C ASN A 226 -32.21 7.90 59.07
N LYS A 227 -32.18 6.62 59.43
CA LYS A 227 -31.85 5.54 58.52
C LYS A 227 -32.75 5.56 57.28
N LYS A 228 -34.06 5.73 57.45
CA LYS A 228 -35.03 5.85 56.35
C LYS A 228 -34.76 7.10 55.49
N GLN A 229 -34.50 8.28 56.12
CA GLN A 229 -34.21 9.51 55.39
C GLN A 229 -32.95 9.41 54.52
N GLN A 230 -31.88 8.74 55.01
CA GLN A 230 -30.67 8.52 54.25
C GLN A 230 -30.94 7.61 53.03
N ILE A 231 -31.70 6.55 53.22
CA ILE A 231 -32.10 5.65 52.09
C ILE A 231 -32.92 6.44 51.09
N ASP A 232 -33.90 7.24 51.51
CA ASP A 232 -34.74 8.03 50.61
C ASP A 232 -33.92 9.04 49.81
N LYS A 233 -32.91 9.72 50.41
CA LYS A 233 -32.03 10.62 49.69
C LYS A 233 -31.23 9.89 48.59
N ILE A 234 -30.67 8.71 48.93
CA ILE A 234 -29.88 7.91 47.97
C ILE A 234 -30.80 7.37 46.87
N SER A 235 -32.04 6.95 47.19
CA SER A 235 -33.01 6.49 46.22
C SER A 235 -33.37 7.56 45.18
N VAL A 236 -33.48 8.84 45.61
CA VAL A 236 -33.73 9.95 44.70
C VAL A 236 -32.55 10.15 43.74
N GLN A 237 -31.29 9.96 44.19
CA GLN A 237 -30.13 10.02 43.34
C GLN A 237 -30.11 8.87 42.29
N ILE A 238 -30.46 7.65 42.71
CA ILE A 238 -30.60 6.50 41.83
C ILE A 238 -31.63 6.79 40.74
N ASP A 239 -32.80 7.27 41.12
CA ASP A 239 -33.90 7.59 40.19
C ASP A 239 -33.47 8.66 39.17
N ALA A 240 -32.69 9.65 39.59
CA ALA A 240 -32.15 10.68 38.70
C ALA A 240 -31.21 10.09 37.65
N LEU A 241 -30.26 9.23 38.05
CA LEU A 241 -29.30 8.56 37.16
C LEU A 241 -30.00 7.61 36.18
N LEU A 242 -31.02 6.85 36.66
CA LEU A 242 -31.78 5.97 35.79
C LEU A 242 -32.63 6.74 34.75
N LYS A 243 -33.16 7.91 35.15
CA LYS A 243 -33.84 8.81 34.19
C LYS A 243 -32.90 9.35 33.15
N GLU A 244 -31.68 9.74 33.54
CA GLU A 244 -30.64 10.17 32.60
C GLU A 244 -30.28 9.06 31.61
N ASN A 245 -30.08 7.83 32.10
CA ASN A 245 -29.80 6.69 31.22
C ASN A 245 -30.94 6.45 30.22
N ASN A 246 -32.21 6.56 30.66
CA ASN A 246 -33.34 6.41 29.75
C ASN A 246 -33.34 7.50 28.65
N ILE A 247 -32.99 8.75 28.99
CA ILE A 247 -32.84 9.83 28.00
C ILE A 247 -31.68 9.51 27.02
N ASN A 248 -30.58 9.03 27.54
CA ASN A 248 -29.43 8.63 26.72
C ASN A 248 -29.80 7.46 25.79
N ASP A 249 -30.53 6.44 26.27
CA ASP A 249 -30.96 5.31 25.44
C ASP A 249 -31.91 5.74 24.31
N ILE A 250 -32.83 6.68 24.58
CA ILE A 250 -33.66 7.28 23.53
C ILE A 250 -32.79 8.00 22.49
N SER A 251 -31.73 8.72 22.94
CA SER A 251 -30.79 9.42 22.07
C SER A 251 -29.94 8.43 21.25
N ILE A 252 -29.46 7.36 21.87
CA ILE A 252 -28.71 6.27 21.21
C ILE A 252 -29.57 5.66 20.10
N ASN A 253 -30.79 5.23 20.39
CA ASN A 253 -31.73 4.65 19.42
C ASN A 253 -32.00 5.57 18.22
N LYS A 254 -32.08 6.90 18.46
CA LYS A 254 -32.26 7.89 17.40
C LYS A 254 -30.99 7.99 16.53
N LYS A 255 -29.81 8.00 17.17
CA LYS A 255 -28.52 8.07 16.48
C LYS A 255 -28.20 6.78 15.73
N GLU A 256 -28.54 5.61 16.26
CA GLU A 256 -28.41 4.32 15.56
C GLU A 256 -29.22 4.27 14.27
N LYS A 257 -30.48 4.75 14.30
CA LYS A 257 -31.29 4.86 13.08
C LYS A 257 -30.67 5.82 12.06
N ALA A 258 -30.11 6.95 12.52
CA ALA A 258 -29.40 7.88 11.66
C ALA A 258 -28.12 7.26 11.10
N LEU A 259 -27.39 6.51 11.93
CA LEU A 259 -26.17 5.77 11.54
C LEU A 259 -26.48 4.71 10.48
N GLU A 260 -27.54 3.92 10.67
CA GLU A 260 -27.98 2.93 9.68
C GLU A 260 -28.34 3.58 8.35
N SER A 261 -29.07 4.70 8.40
CA SER A 261 -29.43 5.46 7.20
C SER A 261 -28.20 6.03 6.49
N ALA A 262 -27.23 6.57 7.26
CA ALA A 262 -26.00 7.09 6.71
C ALA A 262 -25.10 5.98 6.10
N LYS A 263 -25.01 4.81 6.75
CA LYS A 263 -24.29 3.64 6.23
C LYS A 263 -24.93 3.11 4.94
N LYS A 264 -26.26 3.05 4.86
CA LYS A 264 -26.97 2.68 3.63
C LYS A 264 -26.68 3.67 2.51
N ALA A 265 -26.80 4.97 2.80
CA ALA A 265 -26.49 6.01 1.82
C ALA A 265 -25.02 5.99 1.36
N GLU A 266 -24.07 5.66 2.24
CA GLU A 266 -22.65 5.48 1.87
C GLU A 266 -22.46 4.27 0.94
N GLN A 267 -23.16 3.16 1.20
CA GLN A 267 -23.09 1.95 0.37
C GLN A 267 -23.73 2.12 -1.01
N GLU A 268 -24.80 2.91 -1.10
CA GLU A 268 -25.50 3.19 -2.35
C GLU A 268 -24.68 4.08 -3.30
N ILE A 269 -23.69 4.83 -2.78
CA ILE A 269 -22.81 5.62 -3.62
C ILE A 269 -21.77 4.71 -4.27
N SER A 270 -21.99 4.42 -5.55
CA SER A 270 -21.06 3.69 -6.42
C SER A 270 -20.60 4.59 -7.57
N THR A 271 -19.34 4.50 -7.92
CA THR A 271 -18.76 5.15 -9.10
C THR A 271 -18.69 4.23 -10.31
N GLU A 272 -19.04 2.96 -10.17
CA GLU A 272 -18.80 1.91 -11.17
C GLU A 272 -19.39 2.22 -12.55
N ASP A 273 -20.60 2.77 -12.62
CA ASP A 273 -21.23 3.13 -13.88
C ASP A 273 -20.52 4.31 -14.57
N PHE A 274 -20.06 5.26 -13.77
CA PHE A 274 -19.28 6.40 -14.29
C PHE A 274 -17.86 5.98 -14.66
N ASP A 275 -17.23 5.08 -13.90
CA ASP A 275 -15.91 4.52 -14.22
C ASP A 275 -15.97 3.72 -15.53
N LYS A 276 -17.04 2.94 -15.78
CA LYS A 276 -17.29 2.28 -17.08
C LYS A 276 -17.47 3.29 -18.21
N LYS A 277 -18.28 4.34 -18.00
CA LYS A 277 -18.46 5.39 -18.99
C LYS A 277 -17.16 6.12 -19.28
N LEU A 278 -16.36 6.41 -18.25
CA LEU A 278 -15.05 7.04 -18.39
C LEU A 278 -14.12 6.18 -19.24
N LYS A 279 -14.07 4.88 -18.97
CA LYS A 279 -13.27 3.93 -19.74
C LYS A 279 -13.66 3.91 -21.22
N ASN A 280 -14.95 3.84 -21.53
CA ASN A 280 -15.43 3.86 -22.92
C ASN A 280 -15.06 5.18 -23.63
N VAL A 281 -15.13 6.31 -22.91
CA VAL A 281 -14.73 7.62 -23.44
C VAL A 281 -13.21 7.69 -23.65
N GLU A 282 -12.41 7.13 -22.75
CA GLU A 282 -10.96 7.05 -22.89
C GLU A 282 -10.53 6.13 -24.04
N GLU A 283 -11.19 4.99 -24.22
CA GLU A 283 -10.96 4.10 -25.38
C GLU A 283 -11.28 4.83 -26.70
N ARG A 284 -12.38 5.58 -26.75
CA ARG A 284 -12.75 6.38 -27.93
C ARG A 284 -11.79 7.54 -28.19
N GLU A 285 -11.30 8.17 -27.14
CA GLU A 285 -10.26 9.21 -27.24
C GLU A 285 -8.98 8.67 -27.86
N ASP A 286 -8.53 7.48 -27.42
CA ASP A 286 -7.33 6.83 -27.95
C ASP A 286 -7.50 6.44 -29.43
N GLU A 287 -8.69 5.96 -29.83
CA GLU A 287 -9.00 5.69 -31.24
C GLU A 287 -8.91 6.97 -32.10
N LEU A 288 -9.48 8.06 -31.62
CA LEU A 288 -9.46 9.34 -32.33
C LEU A 288 -8.05 9.93 -32.44
N ILE A 289 -7.21 9.76 -31.41
CA ILE A 289 -5.81 10.16 -31.45
C ILE A 289 -5.04 9.36 -32.52
N LYS A 290 -5.25 8.05 -32.59
CA LYS A 290 -4.64 7.21 -33.62
C LYS A 290 -5.08 7.63 -35.01
N LEU A 291 -6.38 7.73 -35.23
CA LEU A 291 -6.95 8.17 -36.49
C LEU A 291 -6.46 9.56 -36.90
N GLY A 292 -6.41 10.50 -35.97
CA GLY A 292 -5.91 11.86 -36.22
C GLY A 292 -4.43 11.89 -36.61
N ASN A 293 -3.60 11.01 -36.03
CA ASN A 293 -2.19 10.87 -36.39
C ASN A 293 -2.03 10.24 -37.79
N GLU A 294 -2.82 9.24 -38.14
CA GLU A 294 -2.84 8.61 -39.47
C GLU A 294 -3.23 9.64 -40.54
N ILE A 295 -4.35 10.36 -40.35
CA ILE A 295 -4.79 11.40 -41.26
C ILE A 295 -3.74 12.51 -41.41
N LYS A 296 -3.11 12.94 -40.30
CA LYS A 296 -2.06 13.96 -40.33
C LYS A 296 -0.84 13.51 -41.14
N SER A 297 -0.46 12.25 -41.02
CA SER A 297 0.63 11.66 -41.83
C SER A 297 0.28 11.65 -43.32
N THR A 298 -0.98 11.31 -43.64
CA THR A 298 -1.48 11.31 -45.03
C THR A 298 -1.53 12.73 -45.62
N VAL A 299 -2.03 13.69 -44.84
CA VAL A 299 -2.02 15.13 -45.20
C VAL A 299 -0.60 15.60 -45.51
N GLN A 300 0.35 15.29 -44.64
CA GLN A 300 1.76 15.66 -44.84
C GLN A 300 2.33 15.04 -46.12
N SER A 301 2.04 13.76 -46.37
CA SER A 301 2.48 13.08 -47.61
C SER A 301 1.93 13.76 -48.87
N TYR A 302 0.65 14.12 -48.89
CA TYR A 302 0.07 14.89 -49.99
C TYR A 302 0.68 16.27 -50.14
N GLU A 303 0.89 17.00 -49.05
CA GLU A 303 1.53 18.33 -49.08
C GLU A 303 2.95 18.26 -49.64
N ASP A 304 3.74 17.27 -49.21
CA ASP A 304 5.11 17.05 -49.69
C ASP A 304 5.10 16.70 -51.18
N THR A 305 4.23 15.77 -51.62
CA THR A 305 4.09 15.37 -53.02
C THR A 305 3.68 16.54 -53.89
N ILE A 306 2.66 17.31 -53.51
CA ILE A 306 2.19 18.51 -54.23
C ILE A 306 3.29 19.54 -54.32
N SER A 307 4.03 19.75 -53.19
CA SER A 307 5.16 20.68 -53.15
C SER A 307 6.29 20.29 -54.14
N GLU A 308 6.58 18.98 -54.21
CA GLU A 308 7.61 18.45 -55.10
C GLU A 308 7.18 18.57 -56.58
N ILE A 309 5.94 18.20 -56.92
CA ILE A 309 5.36 18.37 -58.24
C ILE A 309 5.37 19.84 -58.66
N ASN A 310 4.95 20.76 -57.78
CA ASN A 310 4.91 22.18 -58.08
C ASN A 310 6.32 22.77 -58.30
N LYS A 311 7.33 22.32 -57.54
CA LYS A 311 8.73 22.70 -57.78
C LYS A 311 9.22 22.25 -59.12
N ASN A 312 8.91 21.03 -59.54
CA ASN A 312 9.30 20.46 -60.79
C ASN A 312 8.57 21.15 -61.95
N LEU A 313 7.27 21.40 -61.85
CA LEU A 313 6.47 22.15 -62.82
C LEU A 313 6.96 23.59 -63.02
N ALA A 314 7.41 24.26 -61.96
CA ALA A 314 7.97 25.62 -62.04
C ALA A 314 9.33 25.66 -62.81
N GLY A 315 10.01 24.53 -62.94
CA GLY A 315 11.25 24.39 -63.71
C GLY A 315 11.01 23.88 -65.14
N SER A 316 9.76 23.67 -65.55
CA SER A 316 9.46 23.19 -66.93
C SER A 316 9.73 24.24 -68.00
N VAL A 317 10.21 23.81 -69.14
CA VAL A 317 10.52 24.61 -70.33
C VAL A 317 9.78 24.04 -71.53
N GLU A 318 9.12 24.92 -72.33
CA GLU A 318 8.43 24.54 -73.55
C GLU A 318 9.43 24.47 -74.73
N CYS A 319 9.42 23.38 -75.46
CA CYS A 319 10.22 23.25 -76.69
C CYS A 319 9.66 24.19 -77.76
N PRO A 320 10.45 25.15 -78.28
CA PRO A 320 10.00 26.14 -79.23
C PRO A 320 9.59 25.54 -80.60
N LYS A 321 9.98 24.28 -80.87
CA LYS A 321 9.76 23.60 -82.17
C LYS A 321 8.55 22.66 -82.17
N CYS A 322 8.31 21.89 -81.10
CA CYS A 322 7.23 20.91 -80.99
C CYS A 322 6.23 21.22 -79.87
N LYS A 323 6.46 22.28 -79.08
CA LYS A 323 5.60 22.70 -77.95
C LYS A 323 5.46 21.66 -76.83
N HIS A 324 6.31 20.66 -76.79
CA HIS A 324 6.37 19.69 -75.72
C HIS A 324 7.03 20.34 -74.49
N GLU A 325 6.39 20.27 -73.32
CA GLU A 325 6.95 20.79 -72.06
C GLU A 325 7.79 19.67 -71.39
N PHE A 326 8.97 19.98 -70.92
CA PHE A 326 9.86 19.06 -70.24
C PHE A 326 10.69 19.78 -69.19
N ILE A 327 11.27 19.03 -68.23
CA ILE A 327 12.20 19.56 -67.22
C ILE A 327 13.63 19.24 -67.67
N THR A 328 14.47 20.25 -67.72
CA THR A 328 15.87 20.10 -68.16
C THR A 328 16.73 19.27 -67.22
N THR A 329 16.34 19.16 -65.95
CA THR A 329 17.04 18.40 -64.90
C THR A 329 16.54 16.96 -64.78
N ASP A 330 15.31 16.64 -65.29
CA ASP A 330 14.71 15.31 -65.28
C ASP A 330 13.90 15.12 -66.58
N PRO A 331 14.53 14.55 -67.64
CA PRO A 331 13.87 14.35 -68.93
C PRO A 331 12.73 13.33 -68.92
N ASP A 332 12.66 12.45 -67.94
CA ASP A 332 11.65 11.41 -67.80
C ASP A 332 10.40 11.90 -67.06
N PHE A 333 10.42 13.15 -66.51
CA PHE A 333 9.25 13.75 -65.84
C PHE A 333 8.21 14.24 -66.86
N ASP A 334 7.06 13.55 -66.89
CA ASP A 334 5.93 13.93 -67.78
C ASP A 334 5.14 15.12 -67.23
N VAL A 335 5.50 16.32 -67.72
CA VAL A 335 4.91 17.60 -67.28
C VAL A 335 3.38 17.62 -67.50
N VAL A 336 2.87 16.97 -68.53
CA VAL A 336 1.43 16.95 -68.87
C VAL A 336 0.68 16.02 -67.92
N GLU A 337 1.24 14.86 -67.66
CA GLU A 337 0.66 13.89 -66.72
C GLU A 337 0.58 14.48 -65.29
N PHE A 338 1.67 15.06 -64.79
CA PHE A 338 1.69 15.62 -63.43
C PHE A 338 0.86 16.90 -63.31
N ARG A 339 0.74 17.73 -64.35
CA ARG A 339 -0.16 18.90 -64.35
C ARG A 339 -1.63 18.46 -64.29
N ASN A 340 -2.00 17.34 -64.89
CA ASN A 340 -3.34 16.77 -64.80
C ASN A 340 -3.61 16.08 -63.44
N LEU A 341 -2.58 15.46 -62.84
CA LEU A 341 -2.65 14.79 -61.54
C LEU A 341 -2.77 15.79 -60.36
N LEU A 342 -2.22 16.99 -60.51
CA LEU A 342 -2.17 17.98 -59.43
C LEU A 342 -3.56 18.34 -58.86
N PRO A 343 -4.62 18.60 -59.66
CA PRO A 343 -5.95 18.88 -59.16
C PRO A 343 -6.58 17.70 -58.40
N GLU A 344 -6.27 16.48 -58.76
CA GLU A 344 -6.75 15.28 -58.06
C GLU A 344 -6.08 15.14 -56.71
N LEU A 345 -4.79 15.40 -56.64
CA LEU A 345 -4.03 15.42 -55.35
C LEU A 345 -4.48 16.56 -54.45
N GLU A 346 -4.72 17.76 -55.00
CA GLU A 346 -5.23 18.90 -54.23
C GLU A 346 -6.64 18.64 -53.68
N ASN A 347 -7.52 17.98 -54.45
CA ASN A 347 -8.84 17.56 -53.99
C ASN A 347 -8.70 16.50 -52.86
N SER A 348 -7.82 15.52 -53.02
CA SER A 348 -7.55 14.49 -52.01
C SER A 348 -7.01 15.12 -50.73
N LEU A 349 -6.07 16.07 -50.86
CA LEU A 349 -5.56 16.84 -49.73
C LEU A 349 -6.67 17.61 -49.02
N PHE A 350 -7.56 18.24 -49.76
CA PHE A 350 -8.70 18.99 -49.20
C PHE A 350 -9.65 18.06 -48.44
N GLU A 351 -9.96 16.87 -48.97
CA GLU A 351 -10.80 15.86 -48.31
C GLU A 351 -10.14 15.38 -47.00
N GLU A 352 -8.84 15.05 -47.04
CA GLU A 352 -8.13 14.62 -45.83
C GLU A 352 -8.01 15.74 -44.76
N LYS A 353 -7.82 17.00 -45.16
CA LYS A 353 -7.87 18.14 -44.23
C LYS A 353 -9.25 18.29 -43.59
N ASN A 354 -10.32 18.08 -44.32
CA ASN A 354 -11.68 18.11 -43.77
C ASN A 354 -11.91 16.95 -42.79
N LYS A 355 -11.41 15.73 -43.10
CA LYS A 355 -11.46 14.61 -42.16
C LYS A 355 -10.68 14.92 -40.87
N LEU A 356 -9.53 15.55 -40.99
CA LEU A 356 -8.72 15.95 -39.82
C LEU A 356 -9.46 16.97 -38.94
N GLU A 357 -10.14 17.94 -39.55
CA GLU A 357 -10.90 18.95 -38.80
C GLU A 357 -12.13 18.35 -38.11
N ASN A 358 -12.82 17.43 -38.76
CA ASN A 358 -13.91 16.65 -38.16
C ASN A 358 -13.41 15.82 -36.98
N SER A 359 -12.31 15.11 -37.13
CA SER A 359 -11.70 14.32 -36.05
C SER A 359 -11.29 15.21 -34.88
N ARG A 360 -10.75 16.41 -35.11
CA ARG A 360 -10.44 17.41 -34.07
C ARG A 360 -11.69 17.91 -33.35
N SER A 361 -12.77 18.12 -34.06
CA SER A 361 -14.05 18.55 -33.48
C SER A 361 -14.64 17.44 -32.58
N GLU A 362 -14.61 16.19 -33.04
CA GLU A 362 -15.06 15.04 -32.26
C GLU A 362 -14.18 14.86 -31.01
N TYR A 363 -12.86 14.99 -31.13
CA TYR A 363 -11.94 14.93 -30.00
C TYR A 363 -12.27 15.99 -28.93
N LYS A 364 -12.57 17.24 -29.30
CA LYS A 364 -12.97 18.28 -28.35
C LYS A 364 -14.25 17.92 -27.61
N THR A 365 -15.19 17.27 -28.29
CA THR A 365 -16.45 16.83 -27.67
C THR A 365 -16.18 15.72 -26.65
N ILE A 366 -15.35 14.74 -27.02
CA ILE A 366 -14.92 13.64 -26.15
C ILE A 366 -14.14 14.16 -24.93
N ASP A 367 -13.21 15.09 -25.09
CA ASP A 367 -12.46 15.71 -23.98
C ASP A 367 -13.41 16.44 -23.00
N THR A 368 -14.44 17.11 -23.54
CA THR A 368 -15.44 17.78 -22.69
C THR A 368 -16.28 16.76 -21.91
N GLN A 369 -16.72 15.68 -22.54
CA GLN A 369 -17.45 14.60 -21.89
C GLN A 369 -16.59 13.91 -20.81
N LYS A 370 -15.32 13.67 -21.09
CA LYS A 370 -14.35 13.10 -20.13
C LYS A 370 -14.21 13.97 -18.90
N LYS A 371 -14.09 15.30 -19.07
CA LYS A 371 -13.99 16.26 -17.97
C LYS A 371 -15.26 16.26 -17.10
N GLU A 372 -16.44 16.22 -17.73
CA GLU A 372 -17.70 16.19 -17.00
C GLU A 372 -17.87 14.89 -16.20
N ILE A 373 -17.56 13.73 -16.79
CA ILE A 373 -17.61 12.45 -16.07
C ILE A 373 -16.62 12.44 -14.90
N LYS A 374 -15.40 12.92 -15.09
CA LYS A 374 -14.41 13.03 -13.99
C LYS A 374 -14.89 13.93 -12.86
N LYS A 375 -15.56 15.02 -13.18
CA LYS A 375 -16.17 15.92 -12.19
C LYS A 375 -17.26 15.20 -11.39
N GLN A 376 -18.15 14.48 -12.06
CA GLN A 376 -19.22 13.71 -11.41
C GLN A 376 -18.66 12.59 -10.50
N ILE A 377 -17.62 11.89 -10.95
CA ILE A 377 -16.92 10.91 -10.11
C ILE A 377 -16.34 11.58 -8.86
N GLN A 378 -15.74 12.77 -8.99
CA GLN A 378 -15.18 13.50 -7.85
C GLN A 378 -16.27 13.95 -6.88
N GLU A 379 -17.37 14.50 -7.37
CA GLU A 379 -18.52 14.88 -6.53
C GLU A 379 -19.11 13.70 -5.75
N LEU A 380 -19.21 12.53 -6.38
CA LEU A 380 -19.65 11.30 -5.70
C LEU A 380 -18.64 10.83 -4.63
N LYS A 381 -17.34 10.92 -4.91
CA LYS A 381 -16.29 10.60 -3.94
C LYS A 381 -16.31 11.55 -2.74
N ASP A 382 -16.49 12.83 -2.98
CA ASP A 382 -16.56 13.85 -1.93
C ASP A 382 -17.80 13.61 -1.05
N LYS A 383 -18.96 13.35 -1.66
CA LYS A 383 -20.19 13.01 -0.93
C LYS A 383 -20.04 11.73 -0.11
N LYS A 384 -19.39 10.71 -0.67
CA LYS A 384 -19.08 9.47 0.07
C LYS A 384 -18.15 9.73 1.25
N HIS A 385 -17.18 10.61 1.08
CA HIS A 385 -16.27 11.00 2.15
C HIS A 385 -16.99 11.76 3.28
N GLU A 386 -17.89 12.70 2.96
CA GLU A 386 -18.71 13.41 3.94
C GLU A 386 -19.59 12.44 4.74
N LEU A 387 -20.25 11.49 4.05
CA LEU A 387 -21.05 10.48 4.72
C LEU A 387 -20.20 9.61 5.65
N LYS A 388 -19.01 9.22 5.23
CA LYS A 388 -18.08 8.45 6.07
C LYS A 388 -17.64 9.21 7.32
N LEU A 389 -17.43 10.52 7.22
CA LEU A 389 -17.16 11.37 8.39
C LEU A 389 -18.38 11.44 9.31
N SER A 390 -19.57 11.60 8.75
CA SER A 390 -20.82 11.60 9.52
C SER A 390 -21.05 10.28 10.25
N VAL A 391 -20.82 9.14 9.58
CA VAL A 391 -20.87 7.81 10.19
C VAL A 391 -19.94 7.73 11.40
N LYS A 392 -18.68 8.13 11.23
CA LYS A 392 -17.69 8.11 12.32
C LYS A 392 -18.07 9.03 13.49
N THR A 393 -18.64 10.19 13.20
CA THR A 393 -19.12 11.11 14.25
C THR A 393 -20.25 10.50 15.04
N LEU A 394 -21.24 9.91 14.36
CA LEU A 394 -22.36 9.24 15.01
C LEU A 394 -21.93 8.03 15.85
N GLU A 395 -20.98 7.23 15.36
CA GLU A 395 -20.40 6.10 16.11
C GLU A 395 -19.73 6.57 17.39
N ASN A 396 -18.95 7.66 17.34
CA ASN A 396 -18.31 8.22 18.53
C ASN A 396 -19.30 8.82 19.52
N GLU A 397 -20.37 9.45 19.04
CA GLU A 397 -21.40 10.00 19.90
C GLU A 397 -22.21 8.90 20.61
N ILE A 398 -22.53 7.81 19.90
CA ILE A 398 -23.18 6.62 20.49
C ILE A 398 -22.26 6.03 21.57
N LEU A 399 -21.00 5.78 21.24
CA LEU A 399 -20.02 5.23 22.19
C LEU A 399 -19.88 6.09 23.47
N ASN A 400 -19.90 7.41 23.33
CA ASN A 400 -19.83 8.32 24.49
C ASN A 400 -21.11 8.22 25.36
N LEU A 401 -22.29 8.12 24.76
CA LEU A 401 -23.54 7.95 25.50
C LEU A 401 -23.61 6.59 26.20
N GLU A 402 -23.17 5.53 25.52
CA GLU A 402 -23.06 4.18 26.12
C GLU A 402 -22.12 4.17 27.32
N LYS A 403 -20.96 4.83 27.18
CA LYS A 403 -20.00 4.97 28.28
C LYS A 403 -20.57 5.75 29.47
N ASN A 404 -21.33 6.82 29.20
CA ASN A 404 -22.04 7.56 30.25
C ASN A 404 -23.07 6.68 30.95
N ASN A 405 -23.85 5.91 30.19
CA ASN A 405 -24.83 4.98 30.77
C ASN A 405 -24.15 3.91 31.65
N GLN A 406 -23.00 3.41 31.21
CA GLN A 406 -22.22 2.43 31.96
C GLN A 406 -21.66 3.02 33.25
N ASN A 407 -21.19 4.27 33.21
CA ASN A 407 -20.74 5.01 34.41
C ASN A 407 -21.90 5.25 35.38
N ASN A 408 -23.05 5.67 34.89
CA ASN A 408 -24.26 5.87 35.70
C ASN A 408 -24.72 4.56 36.35
N LEU A 409 -24.73 3.44 35.60
CA LEU A 409 -25.06 2.12 36.14
C LEU A 409 -24.07 1.67 37.22
N SER A 410 -22.79 1.91 37.03
CA SER A 410 -21.78 1.61 38.06
C SER A 410 -22.04 2.43 39.34
N THR A 411 -22.44 3.69 39.17
CA THR A 411 -22.79 4.58 40.29
C THR A 411 -24.09 4.12 40.99
N VAL A 412 -25.10 3.70 40.22
CA VAL A 412 -26.33 3.12 40.76
C VAL A 412 -26.03 1.88 41.59
N ASN A 413 -25.24 0.94 41.08
CA ASN A 413 -24.83 -0.27 41.80
C ASN A 413 -24.09 0.07 43.11
N ARG A 414 -23.27 1.09 43.10
CA ARG A 414 -22.57 1.58 44.31
C ARG A 414 -23.55 2.13 45.32
N LEU A 415 -24.52 2.95 44.89
CA LEU A 415 -25.55 3.54 45.76
C LEU A 415 -26.48 2.49 46.32
N GLU A 416 -26.85 1.47 45.55
CA GLU A 416 -27.65 0.32 46.02
C GLU A 416 -26.90 -0.46 47.10
N LYS A 417 -25.59 -0.74 46.93
CA LYS A 417 -24.79 -1.37 47.97
C LYS A 417 -24.70 -0.52 49.23
N GLN A 418 -24.68 0.81 49.08
CA GLN A 418 -24.72 1.75 50.20
C GLN A 418 -26.08 1.66 50.94
N ILE A 419 -27.20 1.59 50.20
CA ILE A 419 -28.52 1.36 50.81
C ILE A 419 -28.54 0.06 51.63
N LEU A 420 -28.08 -1.04 51.03
CA LEU A 420 -28.02 -2.35 51.71
C LEU A 420 -27.19 -2.25 53.00
N SER A 421 -26.06 -1.57 52.96
CA SER A 421 -25.20 -1.39 54.13
C SER A 421 -25.86 -0.58 55.25
N ILE A 422 -26.66 0.44 54.87
CA ILE A 422 -27.44 1.23 55.83
C ILE A 422 -28.59 0.39 56.41
N GLN A 423 -29.25 -0.46 55.58
CA GLN A 423 -30.31 -1.36 56.04
C GLN A 423 -29.84 -2.38 57.09
N GLU A 424 -28.59 -2.85 56.99
CA GLU A 424 -27.98 -3.82 57.91
C GLU A 424 -27.61 -3.20 59.28
N LEU A 425 -27.54 -1.86 59.41
CA LEU A 425 -27.20 -1.21 60.66
C LEU A 425 -28.22 -1.45 61.76
N THR A 426 -27.72 -1.76 62.92
CA THR A 426 -28.56 -2.00 64.14
C THR A 426 -28.33 -0.89 65.16
N PHE A 427 -29.47 -0.46 65.81
CA PHE A 427 -29.40 0.54 66.90
C PHE A 427 -28.56 0.03 68.07
N LYS A 428 -27.61 0.86 68.55
CA LYS A 428 -26.79 0.61 69.74
C LYS A 428 -26.99 1.73 70.73
N SER A 429 -27.26 1.42 71.98
CA SER A 429 -27.57 2.39 73.05
C SER A 429 -26.31 2.97 73.73
N ASP A 430 -25.14 2.35 73.55
CA ASP A 430 -23.89 2.82 74.18
C ASP A 430 -23.07 3.68 73.22
N ALA A 431 -22.92 4.97 73.55
CA ALA A 431 -22.17 5.95 72.75
C ALA A 431 -20.69 5.59 72.59
N LYS A 432 -20.11 4.84 73.53
CA LYS A 432 -18.71 4.40 73.44
C LYS A 432 -18.53 3.33 72.36
N ASP A 433 -19.42 2.35 72.35
CA ASP A 433 -19.43 1.29 71.35
C ASP A 433 -19.62 1.83 69.93
N VAL A 434 -20.43 2.90 69.77
CA VAL A 434 -20.62 3.56 68.44
C VAL A 434 -19.38 4.31 68.01
N LYS A 435 -18.72 5.03 68.91
CA LYS A 435 -17.43 5.72 68.60
C LYS A 435 -16.31 4.76 68.22
N ASP A 436 -16.19 3.63 68.91
CA ASP A 436 -15.20 2.61 68.61
C ASP A 436 -15.47 1.97 67.21
N LYS A 437 -16.73 1.76 66.83
CA LYS A 437 -17.10 1.31 65.50
C LYS A 437 -16.76 2.31 64.40
N ILE A 438 -17.10 3.59 64.61
CA ILE A 438 -16.71 4.66 63.64
C ILE A 438 -15.19 4.66 63.44
N LYS A 439 -14.43 4.59 64.54
CA LYS A 439 -12.98 4.55 64.47
C LYS A 439 -12.47 3.36 63.63
N ASN A 440 -13.05 2.16 63.84
CA ASN A 440 -12.65 0.98 63.08
C ASN A 440 -13.03 1.10 61.58
N LEU A 441 -14.21 1.61 61.27
CA LEU A 441 -14.62 1.87 59.89
C LEU A 441 -13.76 2.90 59.20
N LEU A 442 -13.34 3.97 59.87
CA LEU A 442 -12.43 4.98 59.32
C LEU A 442 -11.03 4.42 59.06
N ASN A 443 -10.51 3.58 59.96
CA ASN A 443 -9.23 2.90 59.75
C ASN A 443 -9.31 1.93 58.53
N GLU A 444 -10.39 1.18 58.43
CA GLU A 444 -10.64 0.31 57.26
C GLU A 444 -10.69 1.13 55.95
N LYS A 445 -11.42 2.27 55.99
CA LYS A 445 -11.48 3.18 54.82
C LYS A 445 -10.07 3.71 54.46
N GLU A 446 -9.25 4.08 55.41
CA GLU A 446 -7.90 4.59 55.18
C GLU A 446 -7.04 3.54 54.47
N GLN A 447 -7.11 2.27 54.90
CA GLN A 447 -6.40 1.17 54.24
C GLN A 447 -6.89 0.94 52.80
N ILE A 448 -8.21 1.04 52.57
CA ILE A 448 -8.77 0.90 51.19
C ILE A 448 -8.33 2.06 50.30
N LEU A 449 -8.32 3.30 50.81
CA LEU A 449 -7.83 4.48 50.08
C LEU A 449 -6.36 4.36 49.70
N GLU A 450 -5.53 3.79 50.58
CA GLU A 450 -4.11 3.51 50.29
C GLU A 450 -3.98 2.52 49.14
N GLN A 451 -4.76 1.42 49.16
CA GLN A 451 -4.80 0.45 48.07
C GLN A 451 -5.29 1.07 46.72
N ILE A 452 -6.29 1.94 46.77
CA ILE A 452 -6.75 2.67 45.57
C ILE A 452 -5.61 3.52 45.03
N SER A 453 -4.91 4.27 45.87
CA SER A 453 -3.79 5.11 45.45
C SER A 453 -2.67 4.30 44.78
N GLU A 454 -2.32 3.14 45.35
CA GLU A 454 -1.33 2.24 44.74
C GLU A 454 -1.77 1.75 43.35
N LEU A 455 -3.03 1.32 43.22
CA LEU A 455 -3.57 0.87 41.93
C LEU A 455 -3.66 2.01 40.90
N GLU A 456 -4.00 3.24 41.32
CA GLU A 456 -4.02 4.40 40.42
C GLU A 456 -2.61 4.75 39.91
N VAL A 457 -1.58 4.62 40.74
CA VAL A 457 -0.19 4.81 40.34
C VAL A 457 0.20 3.76 39.28
N LEU A 458 -0.09 2.47 39.52
CA LEU A 458 0.19 1.40 38.59
C LEU A 458 -0.56 1.61 37.24
N LYS A 459 -1.84 1.96 37.30
CA LYS A 459 -2.63 2.29 36.12
C LYS A 459 -2.04 3.46 35.34
N SER A 460 -1.66 4.54 36.03
CA SER A 460 -1.08 5.72 35.38
C SER A 460 0.21 5.38 34.64
N GLN A 461 1.05 4.51 35.21
CA GLN A 461 2.28 4.01 34.58
C GLN A 461 1.94 3.23 33.28
N LEU A 462 0.94 2.36 33.29
CA LEU A 462 0.52 1.64 32.09
C LEU A 462 0.00 2.59 31.00
N VAL A 463 -0.80 3.58 31.36
CA VAL A 463 -1.29 4.61 30.42
C VAL A 463 -0.13 5.41 29.82
N GLU A 464 0.88 5.73 30.60
CA GLU A 464 2.11 6.38 30.13
C GLU A 464 2.87 5.47 29.14
N TRP A 465 2.95 4.17 29.42
CA TRP A 465 3.54 3.19 28.51
C TRP A 465 2.81 3.14 27.17
N VAL A 466 1.48 3.11 27.13
CA VAL A 466 0.70 3.18 25.88
C VAL A 466 1.09 4.41 25.06
N TYR A 467 1.18 5.57 25.72
CA TYR A 467 1.59 6.81 25.08
C TYR A 467 3.03 6.73 24.52
N ASN A 468 3.95 6.18 25.29
CA ASN A 468 5.34 6.01 24.88
C ASN A 468 5.47 5.02 23.72
N PHE A 469 4.71 3.92 23.72
CA PHE A 469 4.67 2.99 22.59
C PHE A 469 4.12 3.64 21.32
N LYS A 470 3.08 4.46 21.40
CA LYS A 470 2.58 5.23 20.25
C LYS A 470 3.63 6.18 19.69
N LYS A 471 4.34 6.90 20.55
CA LYS A 471 5.48 7.73 20.12
C LYS A 471 6.59 6.90 19.48
N PHE A 472 6.91 5.76 20.07
CA PHE A 472 7.94 4.86 19.54
C PHE A 472 7.54 4.28 18.18
N LYS A 473 6.30 3.85 18.03
CA LYS A 473 5.73 3.44 16.73
C LYS A 473 5.91 4.54 15.68
N THR A 474 5.52 5.76 16.00
CA THR A 474 5.67 6.93 15.12
C THR A 474 7.14 7.17 14.76
N HIS A 475 8.05 7.06 15.74
CA HIS A 475 9.49 7.22 15.51
C HIS A 475 10.05 6.14 14.57
N LEU A 476 9.74 4.87 14.81
CA LEU A 476 10.17 3.75 13.98
C LEU A 476 9.65 3.88 12.54
N THR A 477 8.36 4.20 12.38
CA THR A 477 7.72 4.42 11.09
C THR A 477 8.38 5.57 10.33
N ASN A 478 8.57 6.72 10.97
CA ASN A 478 9.21 7.89 10.36
C ASN A 478 10.68 7.63 10.04
N LYS A 479 11.40 6.87 10.86
CA LYS A 479 12.77 6.43 10.57
C LYS A 479 12.83 5.61 9.28
N SER A 480 11.89 4.68 9.10
CA SER A 480 11.80 3.86 7.86
C SER A 480 11.44 4.72 6.65
N ILE A 481 10.48 5.65 6.79
CA ILE A 481 10.11 6.60 5.72
C ILE A 481 11.31 7.45 5.29
N ARG A 482 12.04 8.02 6.24
CA ARG A 482 13.26 8.81 5.96
C ARG A 482 14.37 7.97 5.34
N SER A 483 14.50 6.70 5.73
CA SER A 483 15.46 5.79 5.11
C SER A 483 15.11 5.50 3.66
N ILE A 484 13.84 5.27 3.34
CA ILE A 484 13.36 5.08 1.97
C ILE A 484 13.60 6.36 1.15
N GLU A 485 13.26 7.52 1.68
CA GLU A 485 13.52 8.82 1.05
C GLU A 485 15.01 9.02 0.76
N ALA A 486 15.86 8.84 1.77
CA ALA A 486 17.29 9.03 1.66
C ALA A 486 17.94 8.08 0.65
N PHE A 487 17.58 6.79 0.67
CA PHE A 487 18.09 5.82 -0.29
C PHE A 487 17.56 6.06 -1.70
N THR A 488 16.27 6.43 -1.86
CA THR A 488 15.71 6.79 -3.16
C THR A 488 16.46 7.97 -3.76
N ASN A 489 16.69 9.03 -2.97
CA ASN A 489 17.42 10.22 -3.40
C ASN A 489 18.90 9.94 -3.67
N LEU A 490 19.52 9.04 -2.90
CA LEU A 490 20.89 8.57 -3.17
C LEU A 490 20.98 7.91 -4.55
N TYR A 491 20.02 7.04 -4.89
CA TYR A 491 20.01 6.40 -6.21
C TYR A 491 19.64 7.37 -7.32
N LEU A 492 18.69 8.30 -7.12
CA LEU A 492 18.37 9.37 -8.07
C LEU A 492 19.62 10.23 -8.39
N THR A 493 20.42 10.54 -7.38
CA THR A 493 21.70 11.26 -7.57
C THR A 493 22.71 10.40 -8.35
N LYS A 494 22.82 9.11 -8.05
CA LYS A 494 23.71 8.19 -8.78
C LYS A 494 23.31 8.09 -10.25
N ILE A 495 22.03 8.04 -10.57
CA ILE A 495 21.54 8.07 -11.95
C ILE A 495 21.48 9.47 -12.55
N LYS A 496 22.13 10.45 -11.92
CA LYS A 496 22.35 11.83 -12.43
C LYS A 496 21.06 12.55 -12.84
N THR A 497 19.96 12.32 -12.13
CA THR A 497 18.74 13.12 -12.32
C THR A 497 18.80 14.36 -11.44
N ASN A 498 18.02 15.39 -11.82
CA ASN A 498 17.75 16.57 -11.00
C ASN A 498 16.49 16.42 -10.15
N LEU A 499 15.95 15.20 -10.06
CA LEU A 499 14.75 14.88 -9.31
C LEU A 499 15.11 14.37 -7.92
N ASN A 500 14.29 14.70 -6.94
CA ASN A 500 14.32 14.16 -5.59
C ASN A 500 12.90 13.82 -5.15
N VAL A 501 12.79 12.82 -4.29
CA VAL A 501 11.53 12.42 -3.64
C VAL A 501 11.53 12.98 -2.23
N LYS A 502 10.42 13.54 -1.80
CA LYS A 502 10.15 13.92 -0.42
C LYS A 502 8.98 13.09 0.09
N LEU A 503 9.19 12.43 1.23
CA LEU A 503 8.20 11.61 1.91
C LEU A 503 7.86 12.23 3.26
N ASP A 504 6.62 12.70 3.43
CA ASP A 504 6.12 13.11 4.75
C ASP A 504 5.38 11.94 5.40
N GLY A 505 5.71 11.68 6.66
CA GLY A 505 5.23 10.55 7.41
C GLY A 505 4.19 10.88 8.48
N TYR A 506 4.15 10.05 9.50
CA TYR A 506 3.24 10.15 10.63
C TYR A 506 3.52 11.39 11.47
N LYS A 507 2.47 12.11 11.87
CA LYS A 507 2.56 13.29 12.73
C LYS A 507 1.68 13.11 13.97
N LEU A 508 2.23 13.33 15.15
CA LEU A 508 1.46 13.45 16.38
C LEU A 508 0.70 14.79 16.32
N LEU A 509 -0.61 14.76 16.54
CA LEU A 509 -1.43 15.96 16.54
C LEU A 509 -1.17 16.79 17.82
N ALA A 510 -1.66 18.02 17.83
CA ALA A 510 -1.47 18.96 18.96
C ALA A 510 -2.08 18.48 20.29
N ASP A 511 -3.06 17.56 20.24
CA ASP A 511 -3.65 16.90 21.41
C ASP A 511 -2.68 15.94 22.13
N GLY A 512 -1.52 15.66 21.54
CA GLY A 512 -0.51 14.76 22.07
C GLY A 512 -0.93 13.28 22.16
N LYS A 513 -2.14 12.93 21.74
CA LYS A 513 -2.70 11.57 21.86
C LYS A 513 -3.00 10.93 20.52
N THR A 514 -3.37 11.71 19.53
CA THR A 514 -3.78 11.24 18.22
C THR A 514 -2.62 11.29 17.23
N ILE A 515 -2.36 10.18 16.52
CA ILE A 515 -1.38 10.11 15.45
C ILE A 515 -2.11 10.26 14.12
N ARG A 516 -1.76 11.27 13.35
CA ARG A 516 -2.16 11.36 11.94
C ARG A 516 -1.25 10.47 11.12
N GLU A 517 -1.76 9.32 10.75
CA GLU A 517 -1.10 8.35 9.91
C GLU A 517 -1.40 8.65 8.43
N ASN A 518 -0.61 9.53 7.81
CA ASN A 518 -0.72 9.83 6.39
C ASN A 518 0.68 9.91 5.78
N ILE A 519 0.88 9.23 4.64
CA ILE A 519 2.16 9.20 3.93
C ILE A 519 1.96 9.93 2.61
N THR A 520 2.47 11.17 2.54
CA THR A 520 2.43 11.96 1.32
C THR A 520 3.74 11.83 0.54
N VAL A 521 3.63 11.85 -0.78
CA VAL A 521 4.75 11.77 -1.71
C VAL A 521 4.77 13.04 -2.56
N GLU A 522 5.87 13.76 -2.52
CA GLU A 522 6.11 14.94 -3.34
C GLU A 522 7.41 14.75 -4.12
N ILE A 523 7.42 15.14 -5.38
CA ILE A 523 8.61 15.15 -6.20
C ILE A 523 9.14 16.58 -6.27
N MET A 524 10.45 16.69 -6.11
CA MET A 524 11.19 17.95 -6.18
C MET A 524 12.11 17.93 -7.40
N ARG A 525 12.25 19.07 -8.05
CA ARG A 525 13.23 19.31 -9.10
C ARG A 525 14.11 20.49 -8.72
N ASN A 526 15.43 20.29 -8.74
CA ASN A 526 16.40 21.32 -8.34
C ASN A 526 16.10 21.94 -6.96
N GLY A 527 15.57 21.14 -6.02
CA GLY A 527 15.23 21.58 -4.66
C GLY A 527 13.85 22.25 -4.50
N LEU A 528 13.09 22.43 -5.58
CA LEU A 528 11.72 23.01 -5.55
C LEU A 528 10.67 21.90 -5.71
N ILE A 529 9.62 21.96 -4.89
CA ILE A 529 8.49 21.02 -4.96
C ILE A 529 7.70 21.30 -6.24
N GLU A 530 7.58 20.29 -7.12
CA GLU A 530 6.78 20.35 -8.34
C GLU A 530 5.40 19.70 -8.17
N GLY A 531 5.25 18.83 -7.19
CA GLY A 531 3.99 18.19 -6.85
C GLY A 531 4.03 16.67 -6.86
N PRO A 532 2.85 16.02 -7.00
CA PRO A 532 2.75 14.57 -6.96
C PRO A 532 3.36 13.90 -8.20
N ILE A 533 3.78 12.64 -8.05
CA ILE A 533 4.48 11.86 -9.08
C ILE A 533 3.66 11.70 -10.38
N GLU A 534 2.33 11.77 -10.30
CA GLU A 534 1.43 11.63 -11.45
C GLU A 534 1.66 12.69 -12.54
N LYS A 535 2.20 13.86 -12.17
CA LYS A 535 2.48 14.97 -13.11
C LYS A 535 3.69 14.72 -14.02
N PHE A 536 4.52 13.75 -13.70
CA PHE A 536 5.79 13.52 -14.40
C PHE A 536 5.63 12.64 -15.63
N SER A 537 6.55 12.75 -16.58
CA SER A 537 6.56 11.94 -17.80
C SER A 537 6.79 10.45 -17.49
N GLY A 538 6.40 9.56 -18.41
CA GLY A 538 6.58 8.12 -18.24
C GLY A 538 8.03 7.74 -17.92
N GLY A 539 8.99 8.31 -18.65
CA GLY A 539 10.41 8.04 -18.42
C GLY A 539 10.93 8.54 -17.07
N GLU A 540 10.44 9.69 -16.57
CA GLU A 540 10.80 10.20 -15.24
C GLU A 540 10.21 9.31 -14.14
N LYS A 541 8.94 8.89 -14.28
CA LYS A 541 8.30 7.96 -13.34
C LYS A 541 9.08 6.66 -13.23
N VAL A 542 9.46 6.06 -14.35
CA VAL A 542 10.24 4.81 -14.36
C VAL A 542 11.58 4.98 -13.64
N ARG A 543 12.30 6.09 -13.85
CA ARG A 543 13.55 6.37 -13.15
C ARG A 543 13.36 6.50 -11.65
N ILE A 544 12.33 7.24 -11.21
CA ILE A 544 11.98 7.41 -9.80
C ILE A 544 11.60 6.05 -9.19
N ASP A 545 10.78 5.26 -9.89
CA ASP A 545 10.34 3.95 -9.43
C ASP A 545 11.49 2.96 -9.29
N ILE A 546 12.40 2.86 -10.26
CA ILE A 546 13.57 2.00 -10.17
C ILE A 546 14.44 2.40 -8.97
N CYS A 547 14.67 3.69 -8.75
CA CYS A 547 15.44 4.17 -7.60
C CYS A 547 14.72 3.85 -6.27
N ASN A 548 13.41 3.92 -6.23
CA ASN A 548 12.63 3.56 -5.06
C ASN A 548 12.67 2.05 -4.78
N ILE A 549 12.60 1.20 -5.83
CA ILE A 549 12.76 -0.26 -5.70
C ILE A 549 14.13 -0.58 -5.10
N LEU A 550 15.20 0.00 -5.62
CA LEU A 550 16.56 -0.17 -5.09
C LEU A 550 16.68 0.30 -3.64
N ALA A 551 15.98 1.38 -3.26
CA ALA A 551 15.92 1.87 -1.90
C ALA A 551 15.21 0.88 -0.97
N LEU A 552 14.09 0.30 -1.40
CA LEU A 552 13.35 -0.71 -0.63
C LEU A 552 14.15 -2.01 -0.50
N GLN A 553 14.80 -2.49 -1.58
CA GLN A 553 15.74 -3.61 -1.50
C GLN A 553 16.88 -3.35 -0.51
N LYS A 554 17.47 -2.15 -0.58
CA LYS A 554 18.53 -1.74 0.35
C LYS A 554 18.05 -1.81 1.79
N LEU A 555 16.84 -1.38 2.06
CA LEU A 555 16.25 -1.40 3.40
C LEU A 555 15.97 -2.85 3.86
N ILE A 556 15.44 -3.70 3.00
CA ILE A 556 15.24 -5.13 3.26
C ILE A 556 16.57 -5.78 3.62
N ASN A 557 17.58 -5.59 2.77
CA ASN A 557 18.89 -6.20 2.96
C ASN A 557 19.62 -5.71 4.21
N LEU A 558 19.44 -4.44 4.62
CA LEU A 558 19.97 -3.90 5.86
C LEU A 558 19.31 -4.48 7.11
N ASN A 559 18.04 -4.85 7.02
CA ASN A 559 17.30 -5.46 8.12
C ASN A 559 17.48 -6.99 8.19
N SER A 560 18.06 -7.59 7.16
CA SER A 560 18.27 -9.04 7.09
C SER A 560 19.48 -9.48 7.91
N LYS A 561 19.28 -10.52 8.73
CA LYS A 561 20.34 -11.16 9.52
C LYS A 561 21.33 -11.93 8.65
N SER A 562 20.89 -12.46 7.51
CA SER A 562 21.72 -13.17 6.52
C SER A 562 22.48 -12.22 5.59
N GLY A 563 22.25 -10.91 5.68
CA GLY A 563 22.78 -9.88 4.81
C GLY A 563 21.94 -9.67 3.53
N GLY A 564 20.81 -10.37 3.40
CA GLY A 564 19.85 -10.22 2.30
C GLY A 564 20.29 -10.85 0.98
N LEU A 565 19.62 -10.47 -0.10
CA LEU A 565 19.81 -11.00 -1.47
C LEU A 565 20.27 -9.90 -2.42
N ASP A 566 21.35 -10.15 -3.16
CA ASP A 566 21.84 -9.27 -4.22
C ASP A 566 21.31 -9.72 -5.58
N LEU A 567 20.10 -9.33 -5.89
CA LEU A 567 19.43 -9.65 -7.15
C LEU A 567 18.39 -8.59 -7.48
N LEU A 568 18.36 -8.13 -8.72
CA LEU A 568 17.25 -7.37 -9.28
C LEU A 568 16.94 -7.88 -10.69
N LEU A 569 15.74 -8.38 -10.88
CA LEU A 569 15.24 -8.83 -12.18
C LEU A 569 14.20 -7.83 -12.68
N LEU A 570 14.44 -7.21 -13.82
CA LEU A 570 13.54 -6.23 -14.45
C LEU A 570 12.97 -6.79 -15.75
N ASP A 571 11.66 -6.94 -15.83
CA ASP A 571 10.93 -7.48 -16.99
C ASP A 571 10.09 -6.39 -17.64
N GLU A 572 10.54 -5.88 -18.79
CA GLU A 572 9.85 -4.88 -19.62
C GLU A 572 9.53 -3.52 -18.94
N ILE A 573 10.11 -3.24 -17.76
CA ILE A 573 9.81 -2.01 -16.99
C ILE A 573 10.28 -0.75 -17.72
N ILE A 574 11.36 -0.85 -18.49
CA ILE A 574 12.00 0.31 -19.16
C ILE A 574 11.46 0.58 -20.58
N GLU A 575 10.47 -0.16 -21.06
CA GLU A 575 9.95 -0.01 -22.43
C GLU A 575 9.22 1.32 -22.70
N SER A 576 8.71 1.96 -21.65
CA SER A 576 8.07 3.28 -21.78
C SER A 576 9.07 4.44 -21.91
N VAL A 577 10.37 4.12 -21.91
CA VAL A 577 11.46 5.09 -22.01
C VAL A 577 12.05 5.03 -23.41
N ASP A 578 12.40 6.17 -23.99
CA ASP A 578 13.05 6.24 -25.30
C ASP A 578 14.44 5.57 -25.29
N SER A 579 14.95 5.20 -26.46
CA SER A 579 16.21 4.46 -26.60
C SER A 579 17.42 5.18 -25.95
N ALA A 580 17.45 6.51 -25.95
CA ALA A 580 18.50 7.30 -25.30
C ALA A 580 18.38 7.20 -23.77
N GLY A 581 17.17 7.30 -23.24
CA GLY A 581 16.87 7.15 -21.83
C GLY A 581 17.13 5.74 -21.32
N VAL A 582 16.81 4.70 -22.10
CA VAL A 582 17.13 3.30 -21.78
C VAL A 582 18.65 3.12 -21.63
N ASN A 583 19.44 3.60 -22.61
CA ASN A 583 20.90 3.52 -22.55
C ASN A 583 21.47 4.23 -21.31
N GLU A 584 20.92 5.38 -20.94
CA GLU A 584 21.38 6.12 -19.77
C GLU A 584 20.99 5.39 -18.46
N ILE A 585 19.77 4.82 -18.36
CA ILE A 585 19.35 4.01 -17.21
C ILE A 585 20.27 2.79 -17.05
N LEU A 586 20.54 2.05 -18.13
CA LEU A 586 21.40 0.88 -18.10
C LEU A 586 22.84 1.21 -17.67
N LYS A 587 23.43 2.26 -18.24
CA LYS A 587 24.75 2.75 -17.86
C LYS A 587 24.84 3.07 -16.37
N GLN A 588 23.78 3.62 -15.83
CA GLN A 588 23.75 4.03 -14.44
C GLN A 588 23.44 2.88 -13.49
N LEU A 589 22.56 1.96 -13.86
CA LEU A 589 22.35 0.72 -13.11
C LEU A 589 23.64 -0.09 -13.00
N ASN A 590 24.45 -0.14 -14.07
CA ASN A 590 25.77 -0.79 -14.03
C ASN A 590 26.75 -0.14 -13.04
N SER A 591 26.58 1.15 -12.74
CA SER A 591 27.42 1.87 -11.75
C SER A 591 27.05 1.61 -10.30
N ILE A 592 25.92 0.90 -10.05
CA ILE A 592 25.40 0.65 -8.69
C ILE A 592 26.11 -0.53 -8.02
N ASN A 593 26.85 -1.35 -8.79
CA ASN A 593 27.53 -2.56 -8.30
C ASN A 593 26.56 -3.56 -7.63
N GLN A 594 25.44 -3.83 -8.30
CA GLN A 594 24.44 -4.82 -7.91
C GLN A 594 24.23 -5.82 -9.05
N THR A 595 23.84 -7.05 -8.72
CA THR A 595 23.51 -8.09 -9.70
C THR A 595 22.13 -7.81 -10.30
N ILE A 596 22.11 -7.26 -11.52
CA ILE A 596 20.87 -6.85 -12.21
C ILE A 596 20.75 -7.62 -13.53
N ALA A 597 19.57 -8.20 -13.78
CA ALA A 597 19.23 -8.76 -15.09
C ALA A 597 17.98 -8.06 -15.63
N ILE A 598 18.05 -7.60 -16.88
CA ILE A 598 17.01 -6.80 -17.51
C ILE A 598 16.55 -7.47 -18.80
N ILE A 599 15.25 -7.67 -18.93
CA ILE A 599 14.59 -8.06 -20.16
C ILE A 599 14.00 -6.83 -20.83
N THR A 600 14.34 -6.61 -22.09
CA THR A 600 13.81 -5.51 -22.91
C THR A 600 13.76 -5.91 -24.37
N HIS A 601 12.85 -5.31 -25.12
CA HIS A 601 12.74 -5.43 -26.57
C HIS A 601 13.56 -4.38 -27.34
N ALA A 602 14.28 -3.50 -26.65
CA ALA A 602 15.07 -2.45 -27.27
C ALA A 602 16.28 -3.03 -28.04
N ASN A 603 16.19 -3.12 -29.38
CA ASN A 603 17.18 -3.75 -30.25
C ASN A 603 18.48 -2.96 -30.46
N ASN A 604 18.58 -1.70 -30.03
CA ASN A 604 19.69 -0.80 -30.34
C ASN A 604 20.62 -0.47 -29.17
N VAL A 605 20.67 -1.30 -28.14
CA VAL A 605 21.54 -1.06 -26.98
C VAL A 605 22.97 -1.57 -27.30
N ARG A 606 23.87 -0.67 -27.62
CA ARG A 606 25.29 -0.99 -27.88
C ARG A 606 26.06 -1.01 -26.55
N ASN A 607 27.01 -1.96 -26.41
CA ASN A 607 27.99 -2.06 -25.32
C ASN A 607 27.54 -2.68 -23.98
N TYR A 608 26.56 -3.55 -23.99
CA TYR A 608 26.25 -4.41 -22.83
C TYR A 608 26.49 -5.87 -23.18
N GLU A 609 26.89 -6.67 -22.18
CA GLU A 609 26.97 -8.11 -22.39
C GLU A 609 25.56 -8.66 -22.58
N ASN A 610 25.30 -9.11 -23.79
CA ASN A 610 24.03 -9.71 -24.17
C ASN A 610 24.13 -11.22 -24.01
N ILE A 611 23.24 -11.80 -23.22
CA ILE A 611 23.04 -13.23 -23.24
C ILE A 611 21.93 -13.50 -24.25
N LYS A 612 22.29 -14.17 -25.33
CA LYS A 612 21.33 -14.66 -26.33
C LYS A 612 20.79 -15.98 -25.84
N LEU A 613 19.48 -16.03 -25.63
CA LEU A 613 18.75 -17.26 -25.32
C LEU A 613 18.27 -17.93 -26.58
#